data_8c99644ce637b8b00e88ede6acedc305
#
_entry.id   8c99644ce637b8b00e88ede6acedc305
#
_cell.length_a   1.000
_cell.length_b   1.000
_cell.length_c   1.000
_cell.angle_alpha   90.00
_cell.angle_beta   90.00
_cell.angle_gamma   90.00
#
_symmetry.space_group_name_H-M   'P 1'
#
loop_
_entity.id
_entity.type
_entity.pdbx_description
1 polymer ?
#
loop_
_entity_poly.entity_id
_entity_poly.type
_entity_poly.pdbx_seq_one_letter_code
_entity_poly.pdbx_strand_id
1 'polypeptide(L)'
;EMQRSLVGSEMCIRDSFYNERRKQLLEVEPNRGHELLAELEKDFQVTIVTQNIDNLHERAGSSHIIHLHGELTKVCSSRDPNNPHYIKELKPEEFEVKIGDLAGDGSQLRPFIVWFGESVPEIETAIDWVEKADVFVIIGTSMNVYPAAGLLNYVPRNAEIYLIDPKPVDVHSSRPIHVIQKGASEGVAELREKLLTTNHA
;
A
#
# COMPACT_ATOMS: atom_id res chain seq x y z
N GLU A 1 19.34 20.93 25.45
CA GLU A 1 18.40 21.84 24.74
C GLU A 1 18.56 21.77 23.23
N MET A 2 19.79 21.74 22.69
CA MET A 2 20.04 21.68 21.24
C MET A 2 19.50 20.42 20.56
N GLN A 3 19.59 19.24 21.18
CA GLN A 3 19.02 18.00 20.64
C GLN A 3 17.49 18.00 20.64
N ARG A 4 16.82 18.61 21.63
CA ARG A 4 15.36 18.76 21.64
C ARG A 4 14.85 19.70 20.55
N SER A 5 15.63 20.73 20.21
CA SER A 5 15.31 21.70 19.13
C SER A 5 15.42 21.05 17.75
N LEU A 6 16.41 20.18 17.51
CA LEU A 6 16.58 19.47 16.23
C LEU A 6 15.48 18.44 16.02
N VAL A 7 15.13 17.65 17.04
CA VAL A 7 14.02 16.68 16.97
C VAL A 7 12.68 17.39 16.71
N GLY A 8 12.45 18.54 17.34
CA GLY A 8 11.23 19.33 17.10
C GLY A 8 11.14 19.89 15.68
N SER A 9 12.26 20.33 15.09
CA SER A 9 12.28 20.84 13.71
C SER A 9 12.06 19.73 12.67
N GLU A 10 12.63 18.55 12.86
CA GLU A 10 12.43 17.42 11.97
C GLU A 10 10.99 16.86 12.02
N MET A 11 10.37 16.83 13.19
CA MET A 11 8.95 16.47 13.34
C MET A 11 8.07 17.50 12.63
N CYS A 12 8.32 18.78 12.80
CA CYS A 12 7.56 19.86 12.16
C CYS A 12 7.59 19.76 10.61
N ILE A 13 8.76 19.48 10.04
CA ILE A 13 8.94 19.31 8.59
C ILE A 13 8.18 18.07 8.09
N ARG A 14 8.24 16.96 8.82
CA ARG A 14 7.52 15.74 8.46
C ARG A 14 6.01 15.89 8.56
N ASP A 15 5.51 16.48 9.64
CA ASP A 15 4.08 16.71 9.83
C ASP A 15 3.52 17.62 8.73
N SER A 16 4.24 18.70 8.37
CA SER A 16 3.89 19.58 7.27
C SER A 16 3.84 18.82 5.93
N PHE A 17 4.82 17.96 5.65
CA PHE A 17 4.86 17.14 4.44
C PHE A 17 3.64 16.20 4.35
N TYR A 18 3.29 15.48 5.42
CA TYR A 18 2.16 14.57 5.40
C TYR A 18 0.80 15.30 5.42
N ASN A 19 0.70 16.44 6.05
CA ASN A 19 -0.49 17.30 5.97
C ASN A 19 -0.74 17.74 4.52
N GLU A 20 0.30 18.17 3.80
CA GLU A 20 0.20 18.52 2.38
C GLU A 20 -0.21 17.30 1.52
N ARG A 21 0.34 16.11 1.82
CA ARG A 21 -0.07 14.88 1.13
C ARG A 21 -1.53 14.50 1.40
N ARG A 22 -2.02 14.67 2.63
CA ARG A 22 -3.44 14.45 2.96
C ARG A 22 -4.34 15.40 2.19
N LYS A 23 -3.97 16.70 2.15
CA LYS A 23 -4.70 17.68 1.36
C LYS A 23 -4.75 17.29 -0.11
N GLN A 24 -3.62 16.90 -0.70
CA GLN A 24 -3.56 16.43 -2.08
C GLN A 24 -4.43 15.19 -2.31
N LEU A 25 -4.48 14.26 -1.33
CA LEU A 25 -5.30 13.05 -1.44
C LEU A 25 -6.80 13.36 -1.53
N LEU A 26 -7.27 14.47 -0.96
CA LEU A 26 -8.66 14.91 -1.08
C LEU A 26 -9.03 15.38 -2.49
N GLU A 27 -8.04 15.77 -3.30
CA GLU A 27 -8.23 16.35 -4.64
C GLU A 27 -8.07 15.32 -5.76
N VAL A 28 -7.53 14.12 -5.46
CA VAL A 28 -7.29 13.06 -6.47
C VAL A 28 -8.37 11.99 -6.43
N GLU A 29 -8.58 11.35 -7.57
CA GLU A 29 -9.53 10.25 -7.72
C GLU A 29 -8.82 8.95 -8.11
N PRO A 30 -9.40 7.77 -7.81
CA PRO A 30 -8.92 6.49 -8.32
C PRO A 30 -8.83 6.52 -9.84
N ASN A 31 -7.82 5.88 -10.38
CA ASN A 31 -7.70 5.69 -11.82
C ASN A 31 -8.37 4.38 -12.26
N ARG A 32 -8.46 4.19 -13.58
CA ARG A 32 -9.10 2.99 -14.15
C ARG A 32 -8.45 1.67 -13.71
N GLY A 33 -7.16 1.67 -13.36
CA GLY A 33 -6.49 0.49 -12.81
C GLY A 33 -7.04 0.07 -11.45
N HIS A 34 -7.28 1.04 -10.56
CA HIS A 34 -7.91 0.78 -9.25
C HIS A 34 -9.33 0.24 -9.41
N GLU A 35 -10.13 0.86 -10.30
CA GLU A 35 -11.51 0.42 -10.58
C GLU A 35 -11.58 -1.00 -11.15
N LEU A 36 -10.68 -1.32 -12.09
CA LEU A 36 -10.64 -2.65 -12.70
C LEU A 36 -10.24 -3.74 -11.71
N LEU A 37 -9.36 -3.45 -10.73
CA LEU A 37 -9.03 -4.38 -9.66
C LEU A 37 -10.25 -4.64 -8.76
N ALA A 38 -11.03 -3.62 -8.43
CA ALA A 38 -12.28 -3.78 -7.70
C ALA A 38 -13.34 -4.55 -8.52
N GLU A 39 -13.41 -4.32 -9.84
CA GLU A 39 -14.31 -5.07 -10.73
C GLU A 39 -13.96 -6.56 -10.81
N LEU A 40 -12.68 -6.93 -10.69
CA LEU A 40 -12.23 -8.34 -10.68
C LEU A 40 -12.80 -9.12 -9.49
N GLU A 41 -13.15 -8.47 -8.39
CA GLU A 41 -13.77 -9.12 -7.22
C GLU A 41 -15.13 -9.77 -7.53
N LYS A 42 -15.75 -9.46 -8.68
CA LYS A 42 -16.97 -10.13 -9.14
C LYS A 42 -16.74 -11.58 -9.59
N ASP A 43 -15.53 -11.86 -10.05
CA ASP A 43 -15.17 -13.14 -10.68
C ASP A 43 -14.09 -13.89 -9.89
N PHE A 44 -13.32 -13.18 -9.04
CA PHE A 44 -12.16 -13.69 -8.30
C PHE A 44 -12.15 -13.22 -6.85
N GLN A 45 -11.51 -13.97 -5.98
CA GLN A 45 -11.11 -13.47 -4.67
C GLN A 45 -9.82 -12.65 -4.84
N VAL A 46 -9.93 -11.32 -4.73
CA VAL A 46 -8.82 -10.40 -4.92
C VAL A 46 -8.32 -9.90 -3.57
N THR A 47 -7.03 -9.98 -3.34
CA THR A 47 -6.35 -9.34 -2.20
C THR A 47 -5.32 -8.38 -2.75
N ILE A 48 -5.41 -7.13 -2.34
CA ILE A 48 -4.46 -6.08 -2.71
C ILE A 48 -3.45 -5.90 -1.59
N VAL A 49 -2.17 -6.07 -1.89
CA VAL A 49 -1.06 -5.75 -1.00
C VAL A 49 -0.37 -4.52 -1.54
N THR A 50 -0.56 -3.38 -0.90
CA THR A 50 -0.06 -2.11 -1.40
C THR A 50 1.06 -1.55 -0.54
N GLN A 51 2.06 -0.94 -1.19
CA GLN A 51 3.08 -0.11 -0.55
C GLN A 51 2.67 1.36 -0.51
N ASN A 52 1.60 1.73 -1.23
CA ASN A 52 1.05 3.07 -1.18
C ASN A 52 0.30 3.28 0.13
N ILE A 53 0.30 4.54 0.56
CA ILE A 53 -0.32 4.96 1.82
C ILE A 53 -1.65 5.71 1.62
N ASP A 54 -2.08 5.85 0.37
CA ASP A 54 -3.38 6.45 0.02
C ASP A 54 -4.53 5.43 0.18
N ASN A 55 -5.77 5.90 0.06
CA ASN A 55 -6.98 5.10 0.13
C ASN A 55 -7.69 4.97 -1.24
N LEU A 56 -6.93 5.02 -2.33
CA LEU A 56 -7.52 4.99 -3.67
C LEU A 56 -8.11 3.63 -4.03
N HIS A 57 -7.59 2.53 -3.50
CA HIS A 57 -8.17 1.21 -3.68
C HIS A 57 -9.53 1.09 -2.99
N GLU A 58 -9.65 1.57 -1.75
CA GLU A 58 -10.92 1.63 -1.00
C GLU A 58 -11.95 2.48 -1.74
N ARG A 59 -11.53 3.66 -2.19
CA ARG A 59 -12.40 4.58 -2.93
C ARG A 59 -12.83 4.03 -4.29
N ALA A 60 -12.03 3.16 -4.89
CA ALA A 60 -12.39 2.42 -6.10
C ALA A 60 -13.35 1.26 -5.84
N GLY A 61 -13.53 0.85 -4.58
CA GLY A 61 -14.45 -0.21 -4.17
C GLY A 61 -13.79 -1.57 -3.89
N SER A 62 -12.46 -1.66 -3.85
CA SER A 62 -11.79 -2.89 -3.43
C SER A 62 -12.08 -3.21 -1.97
N SER A 63 -12.33 -4.49 -1.67
CA SER A 63 -12.83 -4.93 -0.35
C SER A 63 -11.76 -5.51 0.57
N HIS A 64 -10.68 -6.03 0.02
CA HIS A 64 -9.61 -6.65 0.80
C HIS A 64 -8.23 -6.05 0.46
N ILE A 65 -7.76 -5.14 1.32
CA ILE A 65 -6.54 -4.36 1.09
C ILE A 65 -5.63 -4.49 2.31
N ILE A 66 -4.36 -4.72 2.08
CA ILE A 66 -3.30 -4.79 3.09
C ILE A 66 -2.31 -3.65 2.82
N HIS A 67 -2.27 -2.68 3.70
CA HIS A 67 -1.36 -1.54 3.63
C HIS A 67 -0.04 -1.84 4.34
N LEU A 68 0.98 -2.23 3.60
CA LEU A 68 2.29 -2.58 4.17
C LEU A 68 2.96 -1.40 4.87
N HIS A 69 2.75 -0.19 4.37
CA HIS A 69 3.42 1.00 4.88
C HIS A 69 2.49 1.95 5.64
N GLY A 70 1.34 1.44 6.10
CA GLY A 70 0.35 2.23 6.82
C GLY A 70 -0.55 3.06 5.91
N GLU A 71 -1.29 3.99 6.52
CA GLU A 71 -2.37 4.72 5.86
C GLU A 71 -2.30 6.21 6.17
N LEU A 72 -2.26 7.03 5.14
CA LEU A 72 -2.13 8.49 5.24
C LEU A 72 -3.33 9.15 5.93
N THR A 73 -4.51 8.54 5.83
CA THR A 73 -5.74 9.00 6.47
C THR A 73 -5.79 8.73 7.98
N LYS A 74 -4.83 7.98 8.50
CA LYS A 74 -4.76 7.62 9.92
C LYS A 74 -3.58 8.28 10.63
N VAL A 75 -3.74 8.43 11.94
CA VAL A 75 -2.70 8.88 12.87
C VAL A 75 -2.56 7.92 14.03
N CYS A 76 -1.40 7.92 14.66
CA CYS A 76 -1.09 7.03 15.79
C CYS A 76 -0.25 7.72 16.85
N SER A 77 -0.03 7.03 17.98
CA SER A 77 0.92 7.43 19.01
C SER A 77 2.36 7.42 18.47
N SER A 78 3.15 8.42 18.79
CA SER A 78 4.59 8.41 18.48
C SER A 78 5.39 7.46 19.37
N ARG A 79 4.82 7.04 20.51
CA ARG A 79 5.46 6.12 21.47
C ARG A 79 5.12 4.66 21.16
N ASP A 80 3.86 4.40 20.79
CA ASP A 80 3.34 3.04 20.52
C ASP A 80 2.50 3.05 19.25
N PRO A 81 3.17 3.15 18.06
CA PRO A 81 2.49 3.41 16.80
C PRO A 81 1.58 2.28 16.32
N ASN A 82 1.84 1.06 16.76
CA ASN A 82 1.08 -0.12 16.31
C ASN A 82 -0.06 -0.52 17.27
N ASN A 83 -0.25 0.23 18.35
CA ASN A 83 -1.32 -0.05 19.29
C ASN A 83 -2.67 0.42 18.73
N PRO A 84 -3.62 -0.48 18.48
CA PRO A 84 -4.90 -0.12 17.85
C PRO A 84 -5.73 0.87 18.68
N HIS A 85 -5.52 0.94 20.00
CA HIS A 85 -6.19 1.93 20.85
C HIS A 85 -5.74 3.38 20.59
N TYR A 86 -4.58 3.57 19.96
CA TYR A 86 -4.02 4.89 19.68
C TYR A 86 -4.00 5.20 18.18
N ILE A 87 -4.55 4.31 17.35
CA ILE A 87 -4.74 4.57 15.92
C ILE A 87 -6.11 5.22 15.73
N LYS A 88 -6.13 6.37 15.09
CA LYS A 88 -7.35 7.15 14.80
C LYS A 88 -7.40 7.49 13.31
N GLU A 89 -8.56 7.28 12.70
CA GLU A 89 -8.82 7.80 11.37
C GLU A 89 -9.19 9.29 11.45
N LEU A 90 -8.60 10.09 10.57
CA LEU A 90 -8.88 11.50 10.44
C LEU A 90 -10.06 11.70 9.49
N LYS A 91 -10.95 12.61 9.83
CA LYS A 91 -11.97 13.07 8.89
C LYS A 91 -11.34 13.99 7.83
N PRO A 92 -11.94 14.09 6.63
CA PRO A 92 -11.43 14.97 5.58
C PRO A 92 -11.19 16.42 6.02
N GLU A 93 -12.08 16.94 6.89
CA GLU A 93 -11.98 18.28 7.44
C GLU A 93 -10.94 18.42 8.58
N GLU A 94 -10.46 17.30 9.14
CA GLU A 94 -9.47 17.23 10.22
C GLU A 94 -8.10 16.75 9.72
N PHE A 95 -7.75 17.02 8.48
CA PHE A 95 -6.55 16.45 7.85
C PHE A 95 -5.22 16.96 8.40
N GLU A 96 -5.22 18.08 9.11
CA GLU A 96 -4.00 18.65 9.70
C GLU A 96 -3.69 17.99 11.06
N VAL A 97 -2.44 17.57 11.23
CA VAL A 97 -1.85 17.21 12.52
C VAL A 97 -0.82 18.26 12.88
N LYS A 98 -0.90 18.77 14.11
CA LYS A 98 -0.04 19.87 14.61
C LYS A 98 0.82 19.38 15.77
N ILE A 99 1.94 20.05 15.97
CA ILE A 99 2.73 19.85 17.19
C ILE A 99 1.86 20.23 18.40
N GLY A 100 1.77 19.30 19.37
CA GLY A 100 0.93 19.42 20.54
C GLY A 100 -0.39 18.65 20.44
N ASP A 101 -0.74 18.10 19.28
CA ASP A 101 -1.84 17.15 19.17
C ASP A 101 -1.40 15.82 19.79
N LEU A 102 -2.12 15.38 20.82
CA LEU A 102 -1.72 14.24 21.63
C LEU A 102 -2.59 13.01 21.34
N ALA A 103 -1.95 11.84 21.32
CA ALA A 103 -2.59 10.55 21.32
C ALA A 103 -3.17 10.22 22.72
N GLY A 104 -3.95 9.14 22.82
CA GLY A 104 -4.58 8.72 24.08
C GLY A 104 -3.60 8.38 25.21
N ASP A 105 -2.33 8.11 24.89
CA ASP A 105 -1.24 7.86 25.86
C ASP A 105 -0.46 9.13 26.24
N GLY A 106 -0.91 10.31 25.79
CA GLY A 106 -0.28 11.60 26.03
C GLY A 106 0.98 11.87 25.22
N SER A 107 1.33 11.00 24.27
CA SER A 107 2.43 11.26 23.32
C SER A 107 1.95 12.07 22.12
N GLN A 108 2.88 12.67 21.39
CA GLN A 108 2.58 13.39 20.15
C GLN A 108 1.90 12.46 19.14
N LEU A 109 0.85 12.91 18.48
CA LEU A 109 0.30 12.24 17.31
C LEU A 109 1.29 12.31 16.14
N ARG A 110 1.38 11.22 15.40
CA ARG A 110 2.12 11.15 14.14
C ARG A 110 1.27 10.47 13.05
N PRO A 111 1.60 10.65 11.76
CA PRO A 111 0.99 9.86 10.69
C PRO A 111 1.17 8.35 10.93
N PHE A 112 0.13 7.56 10.70
CA PHE A 112 0.18 6.10 10.79
C PHE A 112 0.85 5.52 9.54
N ILE A 113 2.16 5.74 9.46
CA ILE A 113 2.99 5.37 8.31
C ILE A 113 4.26 4.71 8.81
N VAL A 114 4.66 3.62 8.16
CA VAL A 114 5.93 2.93 8.42
C VAL A 114 7.06 3.76 7.80
N TRP A 115 7.99 4.21 8.61
CA TRP A 115 9.17 4.94 8.16
C TRP A 115 10.35 4.00 7.89
N PHE A 116 11.32 4.47 7.12
CA PHE A 116 12.55 3.71 6.87
C PHE A 116 13.23 3.32 8.20
N GLY A 117 13.52 2.01 8.34
CA GLY A 117 14.11 1.44 9.54
C GLY A 117 13.10 0.96 10.59
N GLU A 118 11.81 1.23 10.42
CA GLU A 118 10.75 0.64 11.23
C GLU A 118 10.36 -0.74 10.67
N SER A 119 9.83 -1.60 11.53
CA SER A 119 9.23 -2.88 11.13
C SER A 119 7.98 -2.64 10.29
N VAL A 120 7.69 -3.54 9.37
CA VAL A 120 6.47 -3.56 8.55
C VAL A 120 5.48 -4.55 9.18
N PRO A 121 4.51 -4.09 10.00
CA PRO A 121 3.67 -4.99 10.80
C PRO A 121 2.85 -5.96 9.95
N GLU A 122 2.35 -5.49 8.82
CA GLU A 122 1.44 -6.25 7.94
C GLU A 122 2.15 -7.24 7.00
N ILE A 123 3.47 -7.39 7.10
CA ILE A 123 4.21 -8.27 6.17
C ILE A 123 3.83 -9.74 6.37
N GLU A 124 3.61 -10.18 7.61
CA GLU A 124 3.21 -11.56 7.91
C GLU A 124 1.80 -11.84 7.38
N THR A 125 0.86 -10.91 7.59
CA THR A 125 -0.49 -10.98 7.00
C THR A 125 -0.43 -11.08 5.47
N ALA A 126 0.43 -10.29 4.83
CA ALA A 126 0.61 -10.34 3.39
C ALA A 126 1.17 -11.69 2.92
N ILE A 127 2.15 -12.26 3.63
CA ILE A 127 2.70 -13.59 3.32
C ILE A 127 1.61 -14.66 3.38
N ASP A 128 0.76 -14.67 4.41
CA ASP A 128 -0.31 -15.63 4.58
C ASP A 128 -1.32 -15.64 3.41
N TRP A 129 -1.52 -14.50 2.77
CA TRP A 129 -2.35 -14.38 1.58
C TRP A 129 -1.61 -14.78 0.31
N VAL A 130 -0.34 -14.38 0.18
CA VAL A 130 0.49 -14.74 -0.98
C VAL A 130 0.65 -16.25 -1.11
N GLU A 131 0.83 -16.96 0.01
CA GLU A 131 0.97 -18.43 0.03
C GLU A 131 -0.28 -19.19 -0.45
N LYS A 132 -1.43 -18.52 -0.56
CA LYS A 132 -2.70 -19.09 -1.03
C LYS A 132 -3.06 -18.67 -2.45
N ALA A 133 -2.22 -17.85 -3.09
CA ALA A 133 -2.54 -17.28 -4.39
C ALA A 133 -2.43 -18.31 -5.51
N ASP A 134 -3.42 -18.34 -6.40
CA ASP A 134 -3.35 -19.04 -7.69
C ASP A 134 -2.75 -18.15 -8.77
N VAL A 135 -2.92 -16.83 -8.64
CA VAL A 135 -2.38 -15.81 -9.50
C VAL A 135 -1.74 -14.71 -8.66
N PHE A 136 -0.49 -14.37 -8.94
CA PHE A 136 0.24 -13.28 -8.29
C PHE A 136 0.55 -12.18 -9.30
N VAL A 137 0.14 -10.97 -9.01
CA VAL A 137 0.27 -9.83 -9.94
C VAL A 137 1.12 -8.73 -9.30
N ILE A 138 2.15 -8.33 -10.00
CA ILE A 138 3.05 -7.22 -9.63
C ILE A 138 2.70 -6.02 -10.49
N ILE A 139 2.34 -4.88 -9.88
CA ILE A 139 1.91 -3.69 -10.61
C ILE A 139 2.71 -2.46 -10.15
N GLY A 140 3.39 -1.79 -11.06
CA GLY A 140 3.99 -0.47 -10.85
C GLY A 140 5.02 -0.41 -9.71
N THR A 141 5.79 -1.47 -9.50
CA THR A 141 6.83 -1.50 -8.46
C THR A 141 8.18 -1.90 -9.04
N SER A 142 9.23 -1.21 -8.60
CA SER A 142 10.61 -1.54 -8.99
C SER A 142 11.13 -2.85 -8.38
N MET A 143 10.39 -3.50 -7.49
CA MET A 143 10.82 -4.69 -6.72
C MET A 143 12.12 -4.49 -5.91
N ASN A 144 12.47 -3.24 -5.59
CA ASN A 144 13.69 -2.91 -4.85
C ASN A 144 13.45 -2.60 -3.38
N VAL A 145 12.19 -2.46 -2.95
CA VAL A 145 11.84 -2.11 -1.57
C VAL A 145 11.52 -3.38 -0.77
N TYR A 146 12.38 -3.72 0.17
CA TYR A 146 12.15 -4.82 1.10
C TYR A 146 11.40 -4.30 2.36
N PRO A 147 10.56 -5.16 3.00
CA PRO A 147 10.37 -6.59 2.73
C PRO A 147 9.37 -6.91 1.61
N ALA A 148 8.66 -5.94 1.04
CA ALA A 148 7.62 -6.16 0.03
C ALA A 148 8.14 -6.94 -1.21
N ALA A 149 9.34 -6.62 -1.70
CA ALA A 149 9.97 -7.35 -2.80
C ALA A 149 10.18 -8.84 -2.49
N GLY A 150 10.32 -9.19 -1.21
CA GLY A 150 10.47 -10.57 -0.75
C GLY A 150 9.21 -11.43 -0.88
N LEU A 151 8.04 -10.85 -1.03
CA LEU A 151 6.76 -11.56 -1.15
C LEU A 151 6.75 -12.54 -2.33
N LEU A 152 7.47 -12.24 -3.39
CA LEU A 152 7.61 -13.13 -4.55
C LEU A 152 8.14 -14.53 -4.18
N ASN A 153 8.94 -14.64 -3.13
CA ASN A 153 9.51 -15.90 -2.66
C ASN A 153 8.48 -16.84 -2.02
N TYR A 154 7.36 -16.31 -1.58
CA TYR A 154 6.26 -17.05 -0.93
C TYR A 154 5.17 -17.50 -1.89
N VAL A 155 5.24 -17.05 -3.15
CA VAL A 155 4.25 -17.41 -4.17
C VAL A 155 4.27 -18.91 -4.44
N PRO A 156 3.13 -19.65 -4.38
CA PRO A 156 3.05 -21.07 -4.64
C PRO A 156 3.63 -21.46 -6.00
N ARG A 157 4.27 -22.64 -6.11
CA ARG A 157 4.94 -23.07 -7.33
C ARG A 157 4.02 -23.21 -8.55
N ASN A 158 2.76 -23.51 -8.33
CA ASN A 158 1.71 -23.65 -9.34
C ASN A 158 1.03 -22.34 -9.70
N ALA A 159 1.25 -21.26 -8.94
CA ALA A 159 0.62 -19.96 -9.21
C ALA A 159 1.23 -19.30 -10.45
N GLU A 160 0.41 -18.66 -11.26
CA GLU A 160 0.86 -17.81 -12.35
C GLU A 160 1.35 -16.45 -11.83
N ILE A 161 2.41 -15.92 -12.46
CA ILE A 161 2.98 -14.62 -12.06
C ILE A 161 2.87 -13.66 -13.24
N TYR A 162 2.26 -12.51 -13.00
CA TYR A 162 2.16 -11.41 -13.95
C TYR A 162 2.93 -10.19 -13.43
N LEU A 163 3.54 -9.45 -14.35
CA LEU A 163 4.20 -8.17 -14.09
C LEU A 163 3.62 -7.11 -15.02
N ILE A 164 3.06 -6.05 -14.45
CA ILE A 164 2.50 -4.91 -15.18
C ILE A 164 3.32 -3.68 -14.83
N ASP A 165 4.11 -3.20 -15.79
CA ASP A 165 4.88 -1.96 -15.65
C ASP A 165 5.17 -1.40 -17.06
N PRO A 166 5.07 -0.08 -17.29
CA PRO A 166 5.39 0.53 -18.59
C PRO A 166 6.89 0.48 -18.91
N LYS A 167 7.71 0.32 -17.89
CA LYS A 167 9.17 0.20 -18.03
C LYS A 167 9.63 -1.24 -17.82
N PRO A 168 10.73 -1.65 -18.44
CA PRO A 168 11.36 -2.93 -18.12
C PRO A 168 11.74 -2.95 -16.63
N VAL A 169 11.27 -3.96 -15.91
CA VAL A 169 11.64 -4.21 -14.51
C VAL A 169 12.45 -5.51 -14.46
N ASP A 170 13.62 -5.44 -13.86
CA ASP A 170 14.45 -6.62 -13.65
C ASP A 170 13.95 -7.37 -12.41
N VAL A 171 13.22 -8.46 -12.65
CA VAL A 171 12.71 -9.32 -11.58
C VAL A 171 13.51 -10.61 -11.57
N HIS A 172 14.31 -10.78 -10.51
CA HIS A 172 15.05 -12.03 -10.31
C HIS A 172 14.09 -13.14 -9.86
N SER A 173 13.65 -13.93 -10.81
CA SER A 173 12.82 -15.11 -10.57
C SER A 173 13.35 -16.30 -11.35
N SER A 174 13.39 -17.47 -10.72
CA SER A 174 13.64 -18.75 -11.40
C SER A 174 12.41 -19.29 -12.15
N ARG A 175 11.28 -18.59 -12.06
CA ARG A 175 9.98 -18.98 -12.63
C ARG A 175 9.60 -18.06 -13.78
N PRO A 176 8.81 -18.56 -14.75
CA PRO A 176 8.26 -17.71 -15.80
C PRO A 176 7.40 -16.58 -15.20
N ILE A 177 7.57 -15.38 -15.75
CA ILE A 177 6.75 -14.21 -15.45
C ILE A 177 6.13 -13.71 -16.75
N HIS A 178 4.81 -13.55 -16.75
CA HIS A 178 4.07 -12.96 -17.86
C HIS A 178 4.16 -11.43 -17.77
N VAL A 179 4.94 -10.81 -18.65
CA VAL A 179 5.14 -9.36 -18.66
C VAL A 179 4.09 -8.68 -19.55
N ILE A 180 3.39 -7.74 -18.97
CA ILE A 180 2.47 -6.80 -19.66
C ILE A 180 3.12 -5.42 -19.58
N GLN A 181 3.81 -5.01 -20.65
CA GLN A 181 4.57 -3.75 -20.67
C GLN A 181 3.64 -2.56 -20.96
N LYS A 182 2.79 -2.24 -19.98
CA LYS A 182 1.78 -1.17 -20.05
C LYS A 182 1.64 -0.46 -18.70
N GLY A 183 1.05 0.74 -18.72
CA GLY A 183 0.61 1.41 -17.49
C GLY A 183 -0.47 0.60 -16.77
N ALA A 184 -0.67 0.86 -15.47
CA ALA A 184 -1.59 0.09 -14.63
C ALA A 184 -3.00 -0.03 -15.22
N SER A 185 -3.59 1.06 -15.72
CA SER A 185 -4.95 1.06 -16.27
C SER A 185 -5.12 0.13 -17.48
N GLU A 186 -4.21 0.22 -18.45
CA GLU A 186 -4.25 -0.62 -19.64
C GLU A 186 -3.77 -2.05 -19.37
N GLY A 187 -2.79 -2.19 -18.48
CA GLY A 187 -2.24 -3.48 -18.10
C GLY A 187 -3.21 -4.34 -17.31
N VAL A 188 -3.95 -3.76 -16.38
CA VAL A 188 -5.00 -4.47 -15.62
C VAL A 188 -6.17 -4.84 -16.53
N ALA A 189 -6.52 -3.99 -17.52
CA ALA A 189 -7.54 -4.34 -18.51
C ALA A 189 -7.13 -5.59 -19.32
N GLU A 190 -5.88 -5.64 -19.81
CA GLU A 190 -5.36 -6.81 -20.52
C GLU A 190 -5.28 -8.05 -19.63
N LEU A 191 -4.84 -7.91 -18.38
CA LEU A 191 -4.81 -9.00 -17.40
C LEU A 191 -6.22 -9.59 -17.21
N ARG A 192 -7.21 -8.74 -17.00
CA ARG A 192 -8.61 -9.16 -16.81
C ARG A 192 -9.11 -10.01 -17.97
N GLU A 193 -8.88 -9.59 -19.20
CA GLU A 193 -9.25 -10.37 -20.39
C GLU A 193 -8.60 -11.76 -20.42
N LYS A 194 -7.29 -11.83 -20.09
CA LYS A 194 -6.55 -13.09 -20.02
C LYS A 194 -7.15 -14.03 -18.95
N LEU A 195 -7.37 -13.54 -17.73
CA LEU A 195 -7.90 -14.34 -16.63
C LEU A 195 -9.30 -14.86 -16.90
N LEU A 196 -10.20 -14.04 -17.48
CA LEU A 196 -11.56 -14.44 -17.80
C LEU A 196 -11.60 -15.47 -18.92
N THR A 197 -10.71 -15.40 -19.92
CA THR A 197 -10.64 -16.38 -21.00
C THR A 197 -10.09 -17.73 -20.53
N THR A 198 -9.16 -17.73 -19.59
CA THR A 198 -8.58 -18.97 -19.03
C THR A 198 -9.58 -19.74 -18.15
N ASN A 199 -10.44 -19.03 -17.41
CA ASN A 199 -11.46 -19.65 -16.55
C ASN A 199 -12.64 -20.26 -17.33
N HIS A 200 -12.79 -20.02 -18.62
CA HIS A 200 -13.87 -20.56 -19.46
C HIS A 200 -13.39 -21.68 -20.38
N ALA A 201 -12.14 -22.12 -20.28
CA ALA A 201 -11.55 -23.23 -21.04
C ALA A 201 -11.39 -24.48 -20.17
#